data_b7a33c2aae3f5ddbe87b9dab47507b92
#
_entry.id   b7a33c2aae3f5ddbe87b9dab47507b92
#
_cell.length_a   1.000
_cell.length_b   1.000
_cell.length_c   1.000
_cell.angle_alpha   90.00
_cell.angle_beta   90.00
_cell.angle_gamma   90.00
#
_symmetry.space_group_name_H-M   'P 1'
#
loop_
_entity.id
_entity.type
_entity.pdbx_description
1 polymer ?
#
loop_
_entity_poly.entity_id
_entity_poly.type
_entity_poly.pdbx_seq_one_letter_code
_entity_poly.pdbx_strand_id
1 'polypeptide(L)'
;IKDYECHCGKYKRIRYKGIVCDRCGVEVTEKKVRRERMGHIQLVVPVAHIWYFRSLPNKIGYLLGLPTKKLDAIIYYERYVVIQPGILEGEVAQFDLLEEGEYLDLLEKLPSDNQYLEDSDPNKFVAKMGAEAIYDLLSRIDLDSLSYELRNRAGSDASQQRKTEALKRLQVVESFRASRGRNKPEWMIVRIVPVIPPELRPLVPLDGGRFATSDLNDLYRRVIIRNNRLKRLIEIKAPEVILRNEKRMLQESVDSLFDNSRKSSAVKTDANRPLKSLSDSLKGKQGRFRQQLLSTRVDYSALSVIVVGP
;
A
#
# COMPACT_ATOMS: atom_id res chain seq x y z
N ILE A 1 -1.97 -26.02 -19.41
CA ILE A 1 -3.42 -26.26 -19.23
C ILE A 1 -4.10 -25.79 -20.49
N LYS A 2 -4.93 -26.66 -21.09
CA LYS A 2 -5.76 -26.36 -22.26
C LYS A 2 -7.15 -25.91 -21.82
N ASP A 3 -7.96 -25.39 -22.77
CA ASP A 3 -9.34 -25.02 -22.49
C ASP A 3 -10.15 -26.22 -22.01
N TYR A 4 -10.90 -26.01 -20.92
CA TYR A 4 -11.76 -27.02 -20.30
C TYR A 4 -11.03 -28.32 -19.92
N GLU A 5 -9.78 -28.20 -19.45
CA GLU A 5 -8.96 -29.33 -18.98
C GLU A 5 -8.30 -28.99 -17.64
N CYS A 6 -8.36 -29.92 -16.69
CA CYS A 6 -7.61 -29.80 -15.44
C CYS A 6 -6.13 -30.17 -15.65
N HIS A 7 -5.24 -29.79 -14.72
CA HIS A 7 -3.80 -30.04 -14.84
C HIS A 7 -3.43 -31.53 -14.94
N CYS A 8 -4.09 -32.37 -14.16
CA CYS A 8 -3.81 -33.83 -14.16
C CYS A 8 -4.50 -34.60 -15.30
N GLY A 9 -5.34 -33.96 -16.12
CA GLY A 9 -6.04 -34.60 -17.24
C GLY A 9 -7.24 -35.47 -16.86
N LYS A 10 -7.63 -35.54 -15.55
CA LYS A 10 -8.79 -36.31 -15.09
C LYS A 10 -10.09 -35.82 -15.73
N TYR A 11 -10.29 -34.50 -15.76
CA TYR A 11 -11.45 -33.86 -16.36
C TYR A 11 -11.01 -33.15 -17.64
N LYS A 12 -11.66 -33.48 -18.75
CA LYS A 12 -11.46 -32.92 -20.08
C LYS A 12 -12.80 -32.63 -20.73
N ARG A 13 -12.87 -31.57 -21.53
CA ARG A 13 -14.02 -31.10 -22.30
C ARG A 13 -14.99 -30.22 -21.49
N ILE A 14 -15.78 -29.44 -22.24
CA ILE A 14 -16.72 -28.43 -21.77
C ILE A 14 -17.80 -28.93 -20.81
N ARG A 15 -18.17 -30.21 -20.89
CA ARG A 15 -19.19 -30.82 -20.01
C ARG A 15 -18.83 -30.78 -18.53
N TYR A 16 -17.56 -30.61 -18.20
CA TYR A 16 -17.06 -30.51 -16.82
C TYR A 16 -16.80 -29.06 -16.40
N LYS A 17 -17.27 -28.07 -17.16
CA LYS A 17 -17.09 -26.65 -16.85
C LYS A 17 -17.51 -26.32 -15.42
N GLY A 18 -16.64 -25.60 -14.69
CA GLY A 18 -16.87 -25.15 -13.30
C GLY A 18 -16.55 -26.19 -12.22
N ILE A 19 -16.19 -27.42 -12.58
CA ILE A 19 -15.79 -28.43 -11.61
C ILE A 19 -14.35 -28.17 -11.16
N VAL A 20 -14.12 -28.18 -9.86
CA VAL A 20 -12.77 -28.16 -9.27
C VAL A 20 -12.29 -29.60 -9.17
N CYS A 21 -11.14 -29.90 -9.77
CA CYS A 21 -10.59 -31.25 -9.75
C CYS A 21 -10.12 -31.61 -8.34
N ASP A 22 -10.65 -32.69 -7.78
CA ASP A 22 -10.30 -33.24 -6.49
C ASP A 22 -8.82 -33.69 -6.39
N ARG A 23 -8.21 -34.08 -7.52
CA ARG A 23 -6.81 -34.57 -7.57
C ARG A 23 -5.78 -33.44 -7.68
N CYS A 24 -6.02 -32.41 -8.51
CA CYS A 24 -5.06 -31.34 -8.76
C CYS A 24 -5.53 -29.95 -8.34
N GLY A 25 -6.76 -29.80 -7.85
CA GLY A 25 -7.32 -28.54 -7.36
C GLY A 25 -7.60 -27.49 -8.46
N VAL A 26 -7.42 -27.82 -9.73
CA VAL A 26 -7.63 -26.87 -10.85
C VAL A 26 -9.08 -26.90 -11.28
N GLU A 27 -9.69 -25.72 -11.39
CA GLU A 27 -11.04 -25.54 -11.93
C GLU A 27 -11.02 -25.73 -13.46
N VAL A 28 -12.00 -26.46 -13.98
CA VAL A 28 -12.16 -26.70 -15.43
C VAL A 28 -12.84 -25.49 -16.07
N THR A 29 -12.05 -24.59 -16.63
CA THR A 29 -12.52 -23.36 -17.29
C THR A 29 -11.71 -23.08 -18.55
N GLU A 30 -12.00 -21.98 -19.21
CA GLU A 30 -11.19 -21.47 -20.31
C GLU A 30 -9.78 -21.08 -19.82
N LYS A 31 -8.78 -21.35 -20.63
CA LYS A 31 -7.39 -20.98 -20.34
C LYS A 31 -7.22 -19.48 -20.10
N LYS A 32 -7.97 -18.65 -20.80
CA LYS A 32 -7.96 -17.18 -20.70
C LYS A 32 -8.19 -16.66 -19.27
N VAL A 33 -9.02 -17.36 -18.49
CA VAL A 33 -9.32 -17.03 -17.08
C VAL A 33 -8.05 -16.94 -16.23
N ARG A 34 -7.02 -17.72 -16.53
CA ARG A 34 -5.74 -17.69 -15.80
C ARG A 34 -4.94 -16.38 -16.00
N ARG A 35 -5.23 -15.62 -17.07
CA ARG A 35 -4.66 -14.28 -17.32
C ARG A 35 -5.49 -13.15 -16.76
N GLU A 36 -6.77 -13.36 -16.57
CA GLU A 36 -7.73 -12.30 -16.24
C GLU A 36 -8.21 -12.34 -14.80
N ARG A 37 -8.36 -13.53 -14.21
CA ARG A 37 -8.89 -13.68 -12.85
C ARG A 37 -7.87 -13.21 -11.81
N MET A 38 -8.22 -12.13 -11.12
CA MET A 38 -7.46 -11.63 -9.99
C MET A 38 -7.92 -12.28 -8.68
N GLY A 39 -6.97 -12.46 -7.76
CA GLY A 39 -7.25 -12.80 -6.37
C GLY A 39 -7.09 -11.57 -5.46
N HIS A 40 -7.28 -11.79 -4.15
CA HIS A 40 -7.05 -10.76 -3.15
C HIS A 40 -6.54 -11.37 -1.83
N ILE A 41 -5.81 -10.57 -1.07
CA ILE A 41 -5.38 -10.90 0.29
C ILE A 41 -5.99 -9.85 1.20
N GLN A 42 -6.89 -10.27 2.08
CA GLN A 42 -7.45 -9.41 3.10
C GLN A 42 -6.44 -9.29 4.25
N LEU A 43 -5.97 -8.08 4.50
CA LEU A 43 -5.04 -7.80 5.59
C LEU A 43 -5.79 -7.69 6.92
N VAL A 44 -5.19 -8.21 7.97
CA VAL A 44 -5.73 -8.13 9.34
C VAL A 44 -5.64 -6.71 9.88
N VAL A 45 -4.57 -6.00 9.50
CA VAL A 45 -4.31 -4.60 9.87
C VAL A 45 -4.07 -3.80 8.59
N PRO A 46 -4.60 -2.58 8.47
CA PRO A 46 -4.36 -1.73 7.31
C PRO A 46 -2.87 -1.39 7.17
N VAL A 47 -2.44 -1.18 5.94
CA VAL A 47 -1.05 -0.92 5.57
C VAL A 47 -0.98 0.31 4.67
N ALA A 48 -0.02 1.19 4.89
CA ALA A 48 0.20 2.34 4.03
C ALA A 48 0.84 1.92 2.69
N HIS A 49 0.32 2.43 1.59
CA HIS A 49 0.83 2.10 0.27
C HIS A 49 2.12 2.88 -0.02
N ILE A 50 3.23 2.19 -0.21
CA ILE A 50 4.57 2.79 -0.37
C ILE A 50 4.66 3.81 -1.51
N TRP A 51 3.87 3.68 -2.57
CA TRP A 51 3.86 4.63 -3.68
C TRP A 51 3.38 6.03 -3.27
N TYR A 52 2.63 6.17 -2.17
CA TYR A 52 2.05 7.43 -1.75
C TYR A 52 2.78 8.12 -0.60
N PHE A 53 3.65 7.41 0.11
CA PHE A 53 4.46 8.03 1.18
C PHE A 53 5.99 8.04 0.91
N ARG A 54 6.49 7.15 0.05
CA ARG A 54 7.93 7.10 -0.32
C ARG A 54 8.23 7.69 -1.70
N SER A 55 7.23 7.97 -2.53
CA SER A 55 7.46 8.64 -3.82
C SER A 55 7.58 10.15 -3.65
N LEU A 56 8.23 10.79 -4.59
CA LEU A 56 8.24 12.24 -4.69
C LEU A 56 7.29 12.68 -5.83
N PRO A 57 6.35 13.57 -5.56
CA PRO A 57 6.00 14.18 -4.26
C PRO A 57 5.33 13.18 -3.30
N ASN A 58 5.64 13.30 -2.00
CA ASN A 58 5.00 12.49 -0.95
C ASN A 58 3.54 12.94 -0.74
N LYS A 59 2.60 12.21 -1.30
CA LYS A 59 1.19 12.62 -1.32
C LYS A 59 0.56 12.62 0.08
N ILE A 60 0.83 11.59 0.89
CA ILE A 60 0.34 11.52 2.28
C ILE A 60 0.94 12.68 3.10
N GLY A 61 2.24 12.90 2.98
CA GLY A 61 2.92 13.99 3.69
C GLY A 61 2.42 15.37 3.29
N TYR A 62 2.13 15.60 2.03
CA TYR A 62 1.60 16.87 1.56
C TYR A 62 0.16 17.14 2.03
N LEU A 63 -0.70 16.12 2.09
CA LEU A 63 -2.03 16.27 2.65
C LEU A 63 -1.98 16.57 4.15
N LEU A 64 -1.24 15.78 4.92
CA LEU A 64 -1.16 15.90 6.37
C LEU A 64 -0.23 17.05 6.83
N GLY A 65 0.62 17.58 5.96
CA GLY A 65 1.64 18.56 6.34
C GLY A 65 2.78 17.96 7.15
N LEU A 66 3.00 16.65 7.05
CA LEU A 66 4.02 15.93 7.78
C LEU A 66 5.25 15.63 6.92
N PRO A 67 6.48 15.88 7.41
CA PRO A 67 7.70 15.50 6.72
C PRO A 67 7.85 13.97 6.68
N THR A 68 8.53 13.47 5.66
CA THR A 68 8.70 12.02 5.42
C THR A 68 9.27 11.30 6.63
N LYS A 69 10.22 11.91 7.37
CA LYS A 69 10.80 11.31 8.57
C LYS A 69 9.78 11.06 9.68
N LYS A 70 8.84 12.00 9.89
CA LYS A 70 7.74 11.82 10.86
C LYS A 70 6.78 10.73 10.40
N LEU A 71 6.43 10.70 9.11
CA LEU A 71 5.58 9.64 8.55
C LEU A 71 6.21 8.25 8.70
N ASP A 72 7.50 8.12 8.44
CA ASP A 72 8.21 6.85 8.61
C ASP A 72 8.12 6.36 10.06
N ALA A 73 8.35 7.24 11.03
CA ALA A 73 8.26 6.89 12.46
C ALA A 73 6.85 6.40 12.84
N ILE A 74 5.81 6.98 12.27
CA ILE A 74 4.42 6.55 12.50
C ILE A 74 4.14 5.22 11.81
N ILE A 75 4.41 5.10 10.51
CA ILE A 75 4.06 3.96 9.67
C ILE A 75 4.79 2.69 10.11
N TYR A 76 6.06 2.81 10.54
CA TYR A 76 6.87 1.67 11.00
C TYR A 76 6.79 1.42 12.50
N TYR A 77 5.77 1.96 13.19
CA TYR A 77 5.48 1.68 14.59
C TYR A 77 6.62 2.08 15.57
N GLU A 78 7.34 3.15 15.26
CA GLU A 78 8.37 3.69 16.13
C GLU A 78 7.79 4.65 17.18
N ARG A 79 6.80 5.47 16.78
CA ARG A 79 6.17 6.50 17.63
C ARG A 79 4.66 6.55 17.44
N TYR A 80 3.97 6.95 18.51
CA TYR A 80 2.56 7.32 18.47
C TYR A 80 2.39 8.69 17.83
N VAL A 81 1.29 8.89 17.12
CA VAL A 81 0.87 10.21 16.66
C VAL A 81 -0.45 10.58 17.32
N VAL A 82 -0.53 11.81 17.83
CA VAL A 82 -1.76 12.35 18.40
C VAL A 82 -2.71 12.70 17.26
N ILE A 83 -3.84 12.00 17.23
CA ILE A 83 -4.93 12.22 16.26
C ILE A 83 -5.87 13.30 16.81
N GLN A 84 -6.17 13.21 18.09
CA GLN A 84 -7.05 14.10 18.81
C GLN A 84 -6.54 14.30 20.24
N PRO A 85 -6.21 15.53 20.64
CA PRO A 85 -5.70 15.82 21.99
C PRO A 85 -6.76 15.69 23.08
N GLY A 86 -8.05 15.92 22.76
CA GLY A 86 -9.13 15.84 23.72
C GLY A 86 -8.95 16.81 24.88
N ILE A 87 -9.15 16.32 26.10
CA ILE A 87 -8.98 17.11 27.34
C ILE A 87 -7.53 17.48 27.64
N LEU A 88 -6.54 16.91 26.95
CA LEU A 88 -5.13 17.25 27.05
C LEU A 88 -4.71 18.38 26.07
N GLU A 89 -5.67 19.09 25.50
CA GLU A 89 -5.40 20.26 24.66
C GLU A 89 -4.66 21.32 25.50
N GLY A 90 -3.43 21.66 25.08
CA GLY A 90 -2.52 22.51 25.82
C GLY A 90 -1.26 21.80 26.35
N GLU A 91 -1.31 20.49 26.62
CA GLU A 91 -0.11 19.67 26.88
C GLU A 91 0.41 19.05 25.57
N VAL A 92 -0.50 18.58 24.70
CA VAL A 92 -0.18 17.96 23.40
C VAL A 92 -1.05 18.55 22.30
N ALA A 93 -0.49 18.63 21.11
CA ALA A 93 -1.18 19.09 19.91
C ALA A 93 -1.42 17.94 18.93
N GLN A 94 -2.38 18.13 18.03
CA GLN A 94 -2.58 17.22 16.90
C GLN A 94 -1.29 17.12 16.06
N PHE A 95 -0.95 15.93 15.60
CA PHE A 95 0.28 15.57 14.88
C PHE A 95 1.56 15.53 15.73
N ASP A 96 1.48 15.71 17.04
CA ASP A 96 2.63 15.45 17.89
C ASP A 96 2.99 13.97 17.91
N LEU A 97 4.29 13.70 17.96
CA LEU A 97 4.82 12.34 18.03
C LEU A 97 5.25 12.07 19.48
N LEU A 98 4.70 11.00 20.02
CA LEU A 98 4.97 10.56 21.39
C LEU A 98 5.81 9.28 21.40
N GLU A 99 6.76 9.21 22.30
CA GLU A 99 7.42 7.94 22.66
C GLU A 99 6.49 7.10 23.54
N GLU A 100 6.80 5.82 23.70
CA GLU A 100 5.95 4.92 24.48
C GLU A 100 5.81 5.37 25.95
N GLY A 101 6.89 5.83 26.56
CA GLY A 101 6.86 6.38 27.93
C GLY A 101 5.96 7.59 28.04
N GLU A 102 6.13 8.57 27.16
CA GLU A 102 5.30 9.79 27.10
C GLU A 102 3.82 9.46 26.90
N TYR A 103 3.52 8.47 26.03
CA TYR A 103 2.15 8.02 25.81
C TYR A 103 1.52 7.41 27.06
N LEU A 104 2.27 6.57 27.79
CA LEU A 104 1.79 5.96 29.04
C LEU A 104 1.60 7.02 30.14
N ASP A 105 2.53 7.96 30.29
CA ASP A 105 2.42 9.08 31.26
C ASP A 105 1.16 9.92 30.97
N LEU A 106 0.82 10.16 29.72
CA LEU A 106 -0.39 10.88 29.34
C LEU A 106 -1.66 10.07 29.66
N LEU A 107 -1.62 8.74 29.44
CA LEU A 107 -2.76 7.88 29.79
C LEU A 107 -3.03 7.85 31.28
N GLU A 108 -1.99 7.91 32.14
CA GLU A 108 -2.16 7.96 33.59
C GLU A 108 -2.83 9.26 34.05
N LYS A 109 -2.63 10.36 33.35
CA LYS A 109 -3.26 11.66 33.63
C LYS A 109 -4.75 11.71 33.24
N LEU A 110 -5.20 10.81 32.38
CA LEU A 110 -6.57 10.80 31.89
C LEU A 110 -7.53 10.20 32.93
N PRO A 111 -8.75 10.76 33.08
CA PRO A 111 -9.83 10.09 33.80
C PRO A 111 -10.12 8.71 33.22
N SER A 112 -10.43 7.74 34.11
CA SER A 112 -10.74 6.36 33.71
C SER A 112 -11.82 6.25 32.64
N ASP A 113 -12.76 7.18 32.64
CA ASP A 113 -13.91 7.20 31.72
C ASP A 113 -13.54 7.67 30.31
N ASN A 114 -12.40 8.37 30.13
CA ASN A 114 -11.98 8.90 28.85
C ASN A 114 -11.78 7.82 27.79
N GLN A 115 -11.28 6.65 28.18
CA GLN A 115 -11.06 5.51 27.26
C GLN A 115 -12.35 4.91 26.70
N TYR A 116 -13.48 5.08 27.40
CA TYR A 116 -14.79 4.55 27.00
C TYR A 116 -15.59 5.51 26.13
N LEU A 117 -15.14 6.75 25.95
CA LEU A 117 -15.74 7.71 25.04
C LEU A 117 -15.67 7.19 23.61
N GLU A 118 -16.63 7.58 22.77
CA GLU A 118 -16.57 7.29 21.33
C GLU A 118 -15.44 8.10 20.66
N ASP A 119 -14.86 7.58 19.57
CA ASP A 119 -13.78 8.25 18.82
C ASP A 119 -14.26 9.56 18.16
N SER A 120 -15.57 9.79 18.11
CA SER A 120 -16.21 11.02 17.66
C SER A 120 -16.31 12.11 18.73
N ASP A 121 -16.15 11.74 20.01
CA ASP A 121 -16.23 12.69 21.12
C ASP A 121 -14.99 13.62 21.12
N PRO A 122 -15.16 14.95 21.06
CA PRO A 122 -14.05 15.89 21.02
C PRO A 122 -13.19 15.87 22.29
N ASN A 123 -13.69 15.38 23.43
CA ASN A 123 -12.96 15.28 24.69
C ASN A 123 -12.07 14.03 24.81
N LYS A 124 -12.25 13.06 23.91
CA LYS A 124 -11.45 11.84 23.92
C LYS A 124 -10.01 12.12 23.46
N PHE A 125 -9.05 11.63 24.24
CA PHE A 125 -7.67 11.56 23.77
C PHE A 125 -7.47 10.36 22.87
N VAL A 126 -6.99 10.59 21.65
CA VAL A 126 -6.72 9.51 20.67
C VAL A 126 -5.30 9.68 20.13
N ALA A 127 -4.47 8.69 20.41
CA ALA A 127 -3.16 8.55 19.76
C ALA A 127 -2.98 7.11 19.30
N LYS A 128 -2.48 6.92 18.09
CA LYS A 128 -2.30 5.60 17.46
C LYS A 128 -0.97 5.52 16.75
N MET A 129 -0.59 4.31 16.35
CA MET A 129 0.59 4.01 15.54
C MET A 129 0.19 3.39 14.19
N GLY A 130 1.14 3.40 13.25
CA GLY A 130 1.01 2.68 11.99
C GLY A 130 0.06 3.30 10.97
N ALA A 131 -0.28 2.53 9.96
CA ALA A 131 -1.16 2.97 8.89
C ALA A 131 -2.60 3.25 9.35
N GLU A 132 -3.02 2.66 10.47
CA GLU A 132 -4.32 2.92 11.08
C GLU A 132 -4.43 4.36 11.57
N ALA A 133 -3.37 4.88 12.20
CA ALA A 133 -3.30 6.29 12.58
C ALA A 133 -3.37 7.22 11.37
N ILE A 134 -2.64 6.90 10.31
CA ILE A 134 -2.66 7.68 9.07
C ILE A 134 -4.04 7.64 8.41
N TYR A 135 -4.73 6.48 8.44
CA TYR A 135 -6.10 6.35 7.95
C TYR A 135 -7.05 7.31 8.67
N ASP A 136 -7.00 7.33 10.01
CA ASP A 136 -7.85 8.19 10.82
C ASP A 136 -7.57 9.68 10.57
N LEU A 137 -6.29 10.05 10.44
CA LEU A 137 -5.90 11.41 10.09
C LEU A 137 -6.38 11.81 8.70
N LEU A 138 -6.25 10.95 7.70
CA LEU A 138 -6.69 11.23 6.32
C LEU A 138 -8.22 11.31 6.21
N SER A 139 -8.95 10.50 6.96
CA SER A 139 -10.42 10.51 6.96
C SER A 139 -11.03 11.78 7.56
N ARG A 140 -10.28 12.46 8.45
CA ARG A 140 -10.70 13.69 9.13
C ARG A 140 -10.32 14.97 8.38
N ILE A 141 -9.60 14.89 7.25
CA ILE A 141 -9.20 16.06 6.48
C ILE A 141 -10.41 16.68 5.75
N ASP A 142 -10.64 17.96 6.01
CA ASP A 142 -11.47 18.79 5.15
C ASP A 142 -10.62 19.43 4.02
N LEU A 143 -10.81 18.92 2.81
CA LEU A 143 -10.07 19.36 1.64
C LEU A 143 -10.39 20.82 1.24
N ASP A 144 -11.59 21.30 1.52
CA ASP A 144 -12.00 22.65 1.16
C ASP A 144 -11.33 23.68 2.09
N SER A 145 -11.37 23.44 3.40
CA SER A 145 -10.68 24.26 4.38
C SER A 145 -9.17 24.29 4.17
N LEU A 146 -8.58 23.12 3.92
CA LEU A 146 -7.15 23.00 3.66
C LEU A 146 -6.73 23.72 2.37
N SER A 147 -7.54 23.65 1.31
CA SER A 147 -7.28 24.39 0.07
C SER A 147 -7.28 25.89 0.30
N TYR A 148 -8.27 26.40 1.05
CA TYR A 148 -8.37 27.83 1.37
C TYR A 148 -7.16 28.29 2.21
N GLU A 149 -6.79 27.55 3.24
CA GLU A 149 -5.62 27.83 4.09
C GLU A 149 -4.32 27.90 3.28
N LEU A 150 -4.09 26.92 2.41
CA LEU A 150 -2.88 26.87 1.58
C LEU A 150 -2.82 28.00 0.55
N ARG A 151 -3.96 28.43 0.00
CA ARG A 151 -4.04 29.60 -0.89
C ARG A 151 -3.68 30.90 -0.16
N ASN A 152 -4.20 31.07 1.05
CA ASN A 152 -3.88 32.22 1.88
C ASN A 152 -2.39 32.23 2.25
N ARG A 153 -1.82 31.10 2.67
CA ARG A 153 -0.38 30.99 2.95
C ARG A 153 0.48 31.31 1.73
N ALA A 154 0.11 30.81 0.55
CA ALA A 154 0.82 31.09 -0.70
C ALA A 154 0.79 32.57 -1.08
N GLY A 155 -0.27 33.29 -0.71
CA GLY A 155 -0.39 34.73 -0.96
C GLY A 155 0.35 35.63 0.08
N SER A 156 0.24 35.26 1.36
CA SER A 156 0.67 36.11 2.49
C SER A 156 2.09 35.85 3.00
N ASP A 157 2.65 34.65 2.79
CA ASP A 157 3.95 34.30 3.37
C ASP A 157 5.09 35.15 2.81
N ALA A 158 6.00 35.62 3.67
CA ALA A 158 7.15 36.41 3.25
C ALA A 158 8.27 35.58 2.61
N SER A 159 8.33 34.28 2.90
CA SER A 159 9.37 33.38 2.41
C SER A 159 8.99 32.73 1.08
N GLN A 160 9.80 32.94 0.04
CA GLN A 160 9.61 32.31 -1.28
C GLN A 160 9.64 30.78 -1.21
N GLN A 161 10.44 30.19 -0.30
CA GLN A 161 10.51 28.75 -0.11
C GLN A 161 9.19 28.20 0.44
N ARG A 162 8.61 28.85 1.46
CA ARG A 162 7.32 28.46 2.06
C ARG A 162 6.17 28.63 1.06
N LYS A 163 6.17 29.70 0.25
CA LYS A 163 5.21 29.85 -0.86
C LYS A 163 5.26 28.68 -1.84
N THR A 164 6.47 28.30 -2.27
CA THR A 164 6.66 27.20 -3.21
C THR A 164 6.20 25.87 -2.61
N GLU A 165 6.46 25.63 -1.33
CA GLU A 165 5.99 24.44 -0.61
C GLU A 165 4.46 24.43 -0.49
N ALA A 166 3.84 25.55 -0.11
CA ALA A 166 2.39 25.69 -0.06
C ALA A 166 1.73 25.42 -1.42
N LEU A 167 2.31 25.91 -2.51
CA LEU A 167 1.81 25.66 -3.88
C LEU A 167 1.93 24.18 -4.27
N LYS A 168 3.02 23.51 -3.92
CA LYS A 168 3.17 22.07 -4.17
C LYS A 168 2.15 21.24 -3.38
N ARG A 169 1.89 21.59 -2.12
CA ARG A 169 0.84 20.97 -1.31
C ARG A 169 -0.54 21.24 -1.90
N LEU A 170 -0.82 22.49 -2.28
CA LEU A 170 -2.08 22.89 -2.89
C LEU A 170 -2.38 22.08 -4.16
N GLN A 171 -1.38 21.83 -5.00
CA GLN A 171 -1.56 21.02 -6.22
C GLN A 171 -2.07 19.61 -5.90
N VAL A 172 -1.58 18.97 -4.85
CA VAL A 172 -2.04 17.64 -4.41
C VAL A 172 -3.47 17.73 -3.84
N VAL A 173 -3.74 18.72 -3.00
CA VAL A 173 -5.07 18.94 -2.40
C VAL A 173 -6.12 19.17 -3.48
N GLU A 174 -5.84 20.04 -4.45
CA GLU A 174 -6.75 20.32 -5.57
C GLU A 174 -7.00 19.09 -6.45
N SER A 175 -6.00 18.22 -6.63
CA SER A 175 -6.18 16.95 -7.36
C SER A 175 -7.18 16.04 -6.67
N PHE A 176 -7.15 15.93 -5.34
CA PHE A 176 -8.14 15.17 -4.57
C PHE A 176 -9.51 15.86 -4.57
N ARG A 177 -9.52 17.18 -4.45
CA ARG A 177 -10.75 17.97 -4.48
C ARG A 177 -11.47 17.85 -5.82
N ALA A 178 -10.75 17.94 -6.94
CA ALA A 178 -11.30 17.77 -8.29
C ALA A 178 -11.79 16.34 -8.57
N SER A 179 -11.23 15.34 -7.90
CA SER A 179 -11.62 13.94 -8.03
C SER A 179 -12.59 13.46 -6.94
N ARG A 180 -13.15 14.36 -6.14
CA ARG A 180 -14.13 14.06 -5.08
C ARG A 180 -15.27 13.17 -5.61
N GLY A 181 -15.59 12.10 -4.90
CA GLY A 181 -16.55 11.07 -5.32
C GLY A 181 -15.95 9.89 -6.09
N ARG A 182 -14.82 10.09 -6.79
CA ARG A 182 -14.07 9.01 -7.46
C ARG A 182 -12.82 8.60 -6.71
N ASN A 183 -12.31 9.48 -5.85
CA ASN A 183 -11.06 9.29 -5.12
C ASN A 183 -11.16 9.88 -3.71
N LYS A 184 -10.70 9.13 -2.72
CA LYS A 184 -10.68 9.58 -1.32
C LYS A 184 -9.26 9.47 -0.77
N PRO A 185 -8.81 10.44 0.07
CA PRO A 185 -7.47 10.42 0.66
C PRO A 185 -7.17 9.13 1.43
N GLU A 186 -8.14 8.61 2.19
CA GLU A 186 -7.98 7.39 2.99
C GLU A 186 -7.76 6.13 2.17
N TRP A 187 -8.04 6.13 0.86
CA TRP A 187 -7.77 5.00 -0.03
C TRP A 187 -6.28 4.77 -0.32
N MET A 188 -5.41 5.68 0.08
CA MET A 188 -3.96 5.45 0.07
C MET A 188 -3.51 4.44 1.13
N ILE A 189 -4.42 4.06 2.03
CA ILE A 189 -4.22 2.99 3.02
C ILE A 189 -4.91 1.72 2.52
N VAL A 190 -4.14 0.66 2.40
CA VAL A 190 -4.57 -0.61 1.79
C VAL A 190 -5.06 -1.56 2.88
N ARG A 191 -6.27 -2.07 2.73
CA ARG A 191 -6.85 -3.16 3.55
C ARG A 191 -6.90 -4.48 2.79
N ILE A 192 -6.97 -4.41 1.47
CA ILE A 192 -7.04 -5.57 0.59
C ILE A 192 -5.94 -5.43 -0.45
N VAL A 193 -5.03 -6.39 -0.50
CA VAL A 193 -3.94 -6.45 -1.49
C VAL A 193 -4.41 -7.25 -2.70
N PRO A 194 -4.40 -6.67 -3.91
CA PRO A 194 -4.75 -7.40 -5.12
C PRO A 194 -3.66 -8.41 -5.48
N VAL A 195 -4.07 -9.60 -5.90
CA VAL A 195 -3.18 -10.66 -6.38
C VAL A 195 -3.34 -10.77 -7.88
N ILE A 196 -2.25 -10.54 -8.62
CA ILE A 196 -2.27 -10.61 -10.07
C ILE A 196 -2.54 -12.04 -10.57
N PRO A 197 -3.10 -12.20 -11.78
CA PRO A 197 -3.41 -13.51 -12.34
C PRO A 197 -2.20 -14.46 -12.40
N PRO A 198 -2.42 -15.76 -12.27
CA PRO A 198 -1.33 -16.76 -12.22
C PRO A 198 -0.40 -16.77 -13.44
N GLU A 199 -0.90 -16.47 -14.64
CA GLU A 199 -0.05 -16.44 -15.85
C GLU A 199 0.90 -15.25 -15.89
N LEU A 200 0.63 -14.18 -15.13
CA LEU A 200 1.54 -13.03 -15.01
C LEU A 200 2.67 -13.28 -13.99
N ARG A 201 2.58 -14.36 -13.20
CA ARG A 201 3.58 -14.82 -12.23
C ARG A 201 3.80 -16.33 -12.33
N PRO A 202 4.28 -16.80 -13.48
CA PRO A 202 4.29 -18.23 -13.82
C PRO A 202 5.16 -19.04 -12.88
N LEU A 203 4.76 -20.31 -12.69
CA LEU A 203 5.53 -21.38 -12.08
C LEU A 203 5.83 -22.39 -13.20
N VAL A 204 7.10 -22.48 -13.59
CA VAL A 204 7.53 -23.31 -14.73
C VAL A 204 8.31 -24.52 -14.21
N PRO A 205 7.90 -25.75 -14.53
CA PRO A 205 8.69 -26.92 -14.21
C PRO A 205 9.97 -26.96 -15.05
N LEU A 206 11.08 -27.25 -14.41
CA LEU A 206 12.39 -27.50 -15.02
C LEU A 206 12.69 -28.98 -15.01
N ASP A 207 13.65 -29.38 -15.84
CA ASP A 207 14.16 -30.75 -15.83
C ASP A 207 14.72 -31.12 -14.46
N GLY A 208 14.47 -32.35 -14.01
CA GLY A 208 14.89 -32.84 -12.70
C GLY A 208 13.93 -32.48 -11.53
N GLY A 209 12.66 -32.16 -11.82
CA GLY A 209 11.62 -31.96 -10.81
C GLY A 209 11.72 -30.63 -10.04
N ARG A 210 12.56 -29.71 -10.49
CA ARG A 210 12.66 -28.35 -9.93
C ARG A 210 11.65 -27.43 -10.61
N PHE A 211 11.28 -26.35 -9.90
CA PHE A 211 10.40 -25.32 -10.44
C PHE A 211 11.12 -23.98 -10.47
N ALA A 212 11.04 -23.28 -11.60
CA ALA A 212 11.36 -21.87 -11.68
C ALA A 212 10.10 -21.08 -11.37
N THR A 213 10.21 -20.12 -10.47
CA THR A 213 9.08 -19.28 -10.06
C THR A 213 9.40 -17.81 -10.24
N SER A 214 8.37 -17.02 -10.50
CA SER A 214 8.49 -15.55 -10.49
C SER A 214 8.80 -15.06 -9.06
N ASP A 215 9.63 -14.03 -8.95
CA ASP A 215 9.95 -13.37 -7.67
C ASP A 215 8.67 -12.88 -6.95
N LEU A 216 7.63 -12.52 -7.71
CA LEU A 216 6.34 -12.09 -7.16
C LEU A 216 5.65 -13.17 -6.30
N ASN A 217 5.81 -14.44 -6.65
CA ASN A 217 5.23 -15.52 -5.85
C ASN A 217 5.86 -15.60 -4.46
N ASP A 218 7.17 -15.36 -4.35
CA ASP A 218 7.84 -15.32 -3.05
C ASP A 218 7.42 -14.10 -2.23
N LEU A 219 7.28 -12.93 -2.87
CA LEU A 219 6.81 -11.73 -2.21
C LEU A 219 5.37 -11.88 -1.71
N TYR A 220 4.44 -12.43 -2.50
CA TYR A 220 3.08 -12.74 -2.05
C TYR A 220 3.07 -13.76 -0.91
N ARG A 221 3.89 -14.82 -1.00
CA ARG A 221 4.01 -15.82 0.06
C ARG A 221 4.43 -15.17 1.38
N ARG A 222 5.39 -14.25 1.38
CA ARG A 222 5.84 -13.52 2.57
C ARG A 222 4.70 -12.70 3.19
N VAL A 223 3.92 -11.99 2.37
CA VAL A 223 2.75 -11.24 2.85
C VAL A 223 1.73 -12.17 3.52
N ILE A 224 1.40 -13.29 2.89
CA ILE A 224 0.42 -14.25 3.42
C ILE A 224 0.89 -14.85 4.75
N ILE A 225 2.16 -15.26 4.83
CA ILE A 225 2.73 -15.85 6.06
C ILE A 225 2.70 -14.82 7.21
N ARG A 226 3.11 -13.58 6.96
CA ARG A 226 3.08 -12.51 7.97
C ARG A 226 1.67 -12.17 8.42
N ASN A 227 0.74 -12.08 7.47
CA ASN A 227 -0.67 -11.80 7.77
C ASN A 227 -1.30 -12.91 8.62
N ASN A 228 -1.07 -14.17 8.27
CA ASN A 228 -1.59 -15.32 9.02
C ASN A 228 -0.96 -15.42 10.42
N ARG A 229 0.33 -15.13 10.55
CA ARG A 229 1.01 -15.09 11.84
C ARG A 229 0.44 -13.99 12.74
N LEU A 230 0.28 -12.78 12.20
CA LEU A 230 -0.33 -11.67 12.93
C LEU A 230 -1.76 -12.02 13.38
N LYS A 231 -2.57 -12.63 12.51
CA LYS A 231 -3.92 -13.08 12.86
C LYS A 231 -3.92 -13.97 14.09
N ARG A 232 -3.06 -15.01 14.10
CA ARG A 232 -2.92 -15.92 15.25
C ARG A 232 -2.48 -15.19 16.52
N LEU A 233 -1.53 -14.26 16.43
CA LEU A 233 -1.04 -13.49 17.58
C LEU A 233 -2.14 -12.61 18.18
N ILE A 234 -3.01 -12.04 17.36
CA ILE A 234 -4.18 -11.28 17.83
C ILE A 234 -5.20 -12.22 18.51
N GLU A 235 -5.47 -13.38 17.92
CA GLU A 235 -6.41 -14.37 18.49
C GLU A 235 -5.98 -14.87 19.89
N ILE A 236 -4.68 -15.08 20.10
CA ILE A 236 -4.13 -15.48 21.40
C ILE A 236 -3.86 -14.31 22.37
N LYS A 237 -4.22 -13.08 21.97
CA LYS A 237 -3.98 -11.85 22.76
C LYS A 237 -2.51 -11.71 23.19
N ALA A 238 -1.59 -11.86 22.24
CA ALA A 238 -0.16 -11.71 22.50
C ALA A 238 0.19 -10.30 23.04
N PRO A 239 1.30 -10.13 23.79
CA PRO A 239 1.76 -8.84 24.26
C PRO A 239 1.90 -7.79 23.12
N GLU A 240 1.58 -6.54 23.44
CA GLU A 240 1.51 -5.49 22.40
C GLU A 240 2.85 -5.25 21.71
N VAL A 241 3.96 -5.40 22.42
CA VAL A 241 5.32 -5.29 21.85
C VAL A 241 5.52 -6.28 20.69
N ILE A 242 5.05 -7.52 20.86
CA ILE A 242 5.13 -8.56 19.83
C ILE A 242 4.19 -8.22 18.67
N LEU A 243 2.95 -7.81 18.97
CA LEU A 243 1.98 -7.40 17.96
C LEU A 243 2.49 -6.23 17.12
N ARG A 244 3.07 -5.23 17.74
CA ARG A 244 3.68 -4.05 17.10
C ARG A 244 4.78 -4.46 16.11
N ASN A 245 5.69 -5.35 16.54
CA ASN A 245 6.76 -5.84 15.69
C ASN A 245 6.21 -6.62 14.47
N GLU A 246 5.21 -7.50 14.66
CA GLU A 246 4.61 -8.24 13.55
C GLU A 246 3.80 -7.32 12.60
N LYS A 247 3.12 -6.30 13.13
CA LYS A 247 2.45 -5.27 12.31
C LYS A 247 3.48 -4.53 11.45
N ARG A 248 4.63 -4.15 12.02
CA ARG A 248 5.74 -3.53 11.28
C ARG A 248 6.28 -4.47 10.19
N MET A 249 6.47 -5.75 10.50
CA MET A 249 6.95 -6.73 9.52
C MET A 249 5.93 -6.98 8.40
N LEU A 250 4.62 -6.89 8.69
CA LEU A 250 3.58 -6.95 7.66
C LEU A 250 3.66 -5.73 6.74
N GLN A 251 3.77 -4.52 7.30
CA GLN A 251 3.97 -3.29 6.54
C GLN A 251 5.18 -3.43 5.60
N GLU A 252 6.31 -3.90 6.12
CA GLU A 252 7.52 -4.08 5.34
C GLU A 252 7.40 -5.14 4.22
N SER A 253 6.65 -6.21 4.45
CA SER A 253 6.43 -7.23 3.43
C SER A 253 5.55 -6.74 2.28
N VAL A 254 4.54 -5.92 2.58
CA VAL A 254 3.70 -5.26 1.56
C VAL A 254 4.50 -4.20 0.80
N ASP A 255 5.34 -3.43 1.48
CA ASP A 255 6.24 -2.47 0.83
C ASP A 255 7.16 -3.15 -0.18
N SER A 256 7.73 -4.29 0.20
CA SER A 256 8.60 -5.07 -0.70
C SER A 256 7.84 -5.63 -1.91
N LEU A 257 6.57 -5.99 -1.76
CA LEU A 257 5.73 -6.45 -2.87
C LEU A 257 5.48 -5.33 -3.89
N PHE A 258 5.14 -4.13 -3.42
CA PHE A 258 4.84 -3.00 -4.30
C PHE A 258 6.09 -2.33 -4.87
N ASP A 259 7.10 -2.05 -4.07
CA ASP A 259 8.36 -1.43 -4.51
C ASP A 259 9.54 -1.80 -3.60
N ASN A 260 10.20 -2.89 -3.91
CA ASN A 260 11.34 -3.39 -3.15
C ASN A 260 12.56 -2.45 -3.22
N SER A 261 12.70 -1.67 -4.29
CA SER A 261 13.84 -0.78 -4.51
C SER A 261 13.83 0.47 -3.63
N ARG A 262 12.67 0.88 -3.11
CA ARG A 262 12.52 2.07 -2.26
C ARG A 262 12.78 1.81 -0.78
N LYS A 263 12.95 0.58 -0.41
CA LYS A 263 13.27 0.18 0.96
C LYS A 263 14.75 0.36 1.27
N SER A 264 15.08 0.76 2.49
CA SER A 264 16.48 0.85 2.97
C SER A 264 17.18 -0.50 2.95
N SER A 265 16.46 -1.58 3.25
CA SER A 265 16.92 -2.96 3.14
C SER A 265 16.03 -3.75 2.19
N ALA A 266 16.38 -3.79 0.91
CA ALA A 266 15.63 -4.56 -0.08
C ALA A 266 15.67 -6.05 0.25
N VAL A 267 14.56 -6.75 0.04
CA VAL A 267 14.49 -8.22 0.15
C VAL A 267 15.30 -8.83 -0.99
N LYS A 268 16.20 -9.74 -0.65
CA LYS A 268 17.11 -10.39 -1.59
C LYS A 268 16.94 -11.90 -1.59
N THR A 269 17.39 -12.53 -2.66
CA THR A 269 17.58 -14.00 -2.74
C THR A 269 18.83 -14.41 -1.97
N ASP A 270 19.01 -15.72 -1.76
CA ASP A 270 20.21 -16.29 -1.13
C ASP A 270 21.50 -15.91 -1.91
N ALA A 271 21.40 -15.69 -3.22
CA ALA A 271 22.47 -15.17 -4.07
C ALA A 271 22.65 -13.65 -4.01
N ASN A 272 22.09 -12.97 -3.00
CA ASN A 272 22.19 -11.52 -2.77
C ASN A 272 21.59 -10.63 -3.88
N ARG A 273 20.79 -11.19 -4.79
CA ARG A 273 20.04 -10.46 -5.83
C ARG A 273 18.73 -9.92 -5.25
N PRO A 274 18.40 -8.61 -5.43
CA PRO A 274 17.13 -8.09 -4.98
C PRO A 274 15.96 -8.73 -5.75
N LEU A 275 14.87 -9.05 -5.06
CA LEU A 275 13.66 -9.58 -5.67
C LEU A 275 12.97 -8.49 -6.50
N LYS A 276 12.48 -8.87 -7.68
CA LYS A 276 11.77 -7.99 -8.60
C LYS A 276 10.32 -7.76 -8.12
N SER A 277 10.03 -6.53 -7.71
CA SER A 277 8.70 -6.12 -7.23
C SER A 277 7.72 -5.78 -8.36
N LEU A 278 6.46 -5.50 -8.02
CA LEU A 278 5.45 -5.03 -8.99
C LEU A 278 5.90 -3.76 -9.70
N SER A 279 6.44 -2.79 -8.97
CA SER A 279 6.96 -1.54 -9.52
C SER A 279 8.10 -1.80 -10.53
N ASP A 280 9.01 -2.72 -10.21
CA ASP A 280 10.15 -3.06 -11.08
C ASP A 280 9.71 -3.75 -12.38
N SER A 281 8.56 -4.42 -12.37
CA SER A 281 7.97 -5.00 -13.60
C SER A 281 7.38 -3.95 -14.56
N LEU A 282 7.12 -2.74 -14.06
CA LEU A 282 6.56 -1.63 -14.85
C LEU A 282 7.61 -0.61 -15.27
N LYS A 283 8.62 -0.38 -14.41
CA LYS A 283 9.68 0.62 -14.60
C LYS A 283 10.78 0.15 -15.55
N GLY A 284 11.55 1.13 -16.03
CA GLY A 284 12.82 0.94 -16.71
C GLY A 284 12.71 0.46 -18.16
N LYS A 285 13.87 0.17 -18.77
CA LYS A 285 13.98 -0.20 -20.19
C LYS A 285 13.28 -1.53 -20.51
N GLN A 286 13.31 -2.48 -19.55
CA GLN A 286 12.68 -3.80 -19.67
C GLN A 286 11.28 -3.84 -19.01
N GLY A 287 10.78 -2.70 -18.53
CA GLY A 287 9.45 -2.59 -17.96
C GLY A 287 8.36 -2.66 -19.03
N ARG A 288 7.14 -3.05 -18.62
CA ARG A 288 6.01 -3.22 -19.54
C ARG A 288 5.66 -1.96 -20.31
N PHE A 289 5.77 -0.77 -19.71
CA PHE A 289 5.48 0.47 -20.41
C PHE A 289 6.40 0.70 -21.60
N ARG A 290 7.71 0.56 -21.44
CA ARG A 290 8.66 0.81 -22.52
C ARG A 290 8.77 -0.35 -23.50
N GLN A 291 8.78 -1.60 -23.01
CA GLN A 291 9.03 -2.77 -23.83
C GLN A 291 7.79 -3.26 -24.58
N GLN A 292 6.60 -3.13 -24.01
CA GLN A 292 5.38 -3.69 -24.55
C GLN A 292 4.36 -2.65 -25.01
N LEU A 293 4.06 -1.63 -24.20
CA LEU A 293 3.03 -0.65 -24.54
C LEU A 293 3.51 0.37 -25.56
N LEU A 294 4.66 1.00 -25.36
CA LEU A 294 5.19 2.03 -26.27
C LEU A 294 5.75 1.44 -27.57
N SER A 295 6.16 0.18 -27.58
CA SER A 295 6.65 -0.52 -28.76
C SER A 295 5.57 -1.26 -29.53
N THR A 296 4.35 -1.37 -28.99
CA THR A 296 3.24 -2.06 -29.64
C THR A 296 2.54 -1.12 -30.62
N ARG A 297 2.40 -1.58 -31.86
CA ARG A 297 1.58 -0.91 -32.85
C ARG A 297 0.11 -1.12 -32.52
N VAL A 298 -0.64 -0.04 -32.34
CA VAL A 298 -2.08 -0.08 -32.07
C VAL A 298 -2.89 -0.01 -33.36
N ASP A 299 -4.16 -0.38 -33.29
CA ASP A 299 -5.09 -0.28 -34.44
C ASP A 299 -5.16 1.17 -34.93
N TYR A 300 -5.39 1.33 -36.24
CA TYR A 300 -5.43 2.63 -36.91
C TYR A 300 -4.12 3.43 -36.85
N SER A 301 -2.98 2.78 -36.60
CA SER A 301 -1.65 3.39 -36.63
C SER A 301 -0.85 2.92 -37.86
N ALA A 302 -0.03 3.79 -38.43
CA ALA A 302 0.86 3.50 -39.55
C ALA A 302 2.30 3.93 -39.26
N LEU A 303 3.24 3.28 -39.92
CA LEU A 303 4.64 3.71 -39.97
C LEU A 303 4.85 4.45 -41.30
N SER A 304 5.48 5.60 -41.21
CA SER A 304 5.90 6.37 -42.39
C SER A 304 7.39 6.58 -42.37
N VAL A 305 8.00 6.59 -43.54
CA VAL A 305 9.43 6.91 -43.69
C VAL A 305 9.53 8.41 -43.93
N ILE A 306 10.35 9.07 -43.14
CA ILE A 306 10.69 10.48 -43.33
C ILE A 306 11.93 10.50 -44.25
N VAL A 307 11.77 11.09 -45.40
CA VAL A 307 12.86 11.28 -46.37
C VAL A 307 13.20 12.75 -46.50
N VAL A 308 14.43 13.04 -46.85
CA VAL A 308 14.84 14.38 -47.20
C VAL A 308 14.20 14.70 -48.57
N GLY A 309 13.52 15.81 -48.66
CA GLY A 309 12.97 16.28 -49.91
C GLY A 309 14.05 16.60 -50.94
N PRO A 310 13.70 16.66 -52.21
CA PRO A 310 14.64 17.05 -53.27
C PRO A 310 15.13 18.47 -53.11
#